data_b00d28eefc554cb9dbd619fdffb5882d
#
_entry.id   b00d28eefc554cb9dbd619fdffb5882d
#
_cell.length_a   1.000
_cell.length_b   1.000
_cell.length_c   1.000
_cell.angle_alpha   90.00
_cell.angle_beta   90.00
_cell.angle_gamma   90.00
#
_symmetry.space_group_name_H-M   'P 1'
#
loop_
_entity.id
_entity.type
_entity.pdbx_description
1 polymer ?
#
loop_
_entity_poly.entity_id
_entity_poly.type
_entity_poly.pdbx_seq_one_letter_code
_entity_poly.pdbx_strand_id
1 'polypeptide(L)'
;LLAPGTVRLMSSNHLPDGVWMGMGDPVMNSGTGYGLGVSVLVDPVRRGNLGSKGEFGWSGAATTHVIIDPEKDIVGIFLTQKMMDDRVYYNEFITMTYQALMD
;
A
#
# COMPACT_ATOMS: atom_id res chain seq x y z
N LEU A 1 7.41 -0.35 21.45
CA LEU A 1 6.05 0.09 21.78
C LEU A 1 5.02 -1.00 21.55
N LEU A 2 5.01 -1.61 20.36
CA LEU A 2 4.10 -2.71 20.03
C LEU A 2 4.90 -4.00 19.84
N ALA A 3 4.33 -5.11 20.31
CA ALA A 3 4.92 -6.41 20.08
C ALA A 3 4.89 -6.77 18.57
N PRO A 4 5.88 -7.53 18.08
CA PRO A 4 5.88 -7.92 16.67
C PRO A 4 4.61 -8.62 16.21
N GLY A 5 3.99 -9.45 17.07
CA GLY A 5 2.73 -10.11 16.75
C GLY A 5 1.57 -9.14 16.60
N THR A 6 1.54 -8.06 17.38
CA THR A 6 0.53 -7.01 17.26
C THR A 6 0.67 -6.28 15.93
N VAL A 7 1.90 -5.95 15.54
CA VAL A 7 2.16 -5.30 14.25
C VAL A 7 1.73 -6.20 13.10
N ARG A 8 2.06 -7.49 13.16
CA ARG A 8 1.63 -8.46 12.14
C ARG A 8 0.11 -8.54 12.03
N LEU A 9 -0.59 -8.53 13.16
CA LEU A 9 -2.05 -8.54 13.17
C LEU A 9 -2.61 -7.28 12.51
N MET A 10 -2.08 -6.11 12.86
CA MET A 10 -2.53 -4.83 12.30
C MET A 10 -2.29 -4.72 10.80
N SER A 11 -1.18 -5.28 10.32
CA SER A 11 -0.78 -5.20 8.91
C SER A 11 -1.22 -6.41 8.08
N SER A 12 -2.08 -7.26 8.62
CA SER A 12 -2.65 -8.39 7.88
C SER A 12 -4.00 -8.00 7.30
N ASN A 13 -4.36 -8.61 6.15
CA ASN A 13 -5.67 -8.37 5.55
C ASN A 13 -6.76 -9.01 6.38
N HIS A 14 -7.75 -8.21 6.79
CA HIS A 14 -8.91 -8.65 7.57
C HIS A 14 -10.19 -8.75 6.73
N LEU A 15 -10.13 -8.42 5.45
CA LEU A 15 -11.29 -8.55 4.57
C LEU A 15 -11.44 -10.00 4.10
N PRO A 16 -12.69 -10.44 3.80
CA PRO A 16 -12.89 -11.78 3.23
C PRO A 16 -12.19 -11.95 1.88
N ASP A 17 -11.96 -13.20 1.49
CA ASP A 17 -11.36 -13.52 0.19
C ASP A 17 -12.14 -12.88 -0.95
N GLY A 18 -11.43 -12.25 -1.88
CA GLY A 18 -12.02 -11.60 -3.04
C GLY A 18 -12.67 -10.26 -2.77
N VAL A 19 -12.69 -9.81 -1.52
CA VAL A 19 -13.19 -8.47 -1.15
C VAL A 19 -11.99 -7.53 -1.02
N TRP A 20 -12.03 -6.44 -1.77
CA TRP A 20 -10.94 -5.46 -1.79
C TRP A 20 -11.37 -4.18 -1.07
N MET A 21 -10.39 -3.38 -0.68
CA MET A 21 -10.64 -2.11 0.00
C MET A 21 -11.60 -1.26 -0.83
N GLY A 22 -12.72 -0.85 -0.23
CA GLY A 22 -13.84 -0.28 -0.96
C GLY A 22 -13.88 1.25 -1.05
N MET A 23 -12.76 1.91 -0.93
CA MET A 23 -12.73 3.38 -1.03
C MET A 23 -12.61 3.81 -2.49
N GLY A 24 -13.75 4.09 -3.11
CA GLY A 24 -13.79 4.56 -4.50
C GLY A 24 -13.98 3.42 -5.50
N ASP A 25 -13.26 3.49 -6.60
CA ASP A 25 -13.38 2.54 -7.70
C ASP A 25 -12.83 1.15 -7.30
N PRO A 26 -13.67 0.08 -7.36
CA PRO A 26 -13.20 -1.26 -7.04
C PRO A 26 -12.03 -1.73 -7.92
N VAL A 27 -11.93 -1.24 -9.14
CA VAL A 27 -10.83 -1.60 -10.04
C VAL A 27 -9.51 -1.02 -9.53
N MET A 28 -9.54 0.22 -9.04
CA MET A 28 -8.34 0.88 -8.52
C MET A 28 -7.80 0.21 -7.26
N ASN A 29 -8.66 -0.43 -6.49
CA ASN A 29 -8.27 -1.08 -5.25
C ASN A 29 -8.15 -2.60 -5.37
N SER A 30 -8.26 -3.13 -6.58
CA SER A 30 -8.13 -4.56 -6.83
C SER A 30 -6.76 -5.06 -6.36
N GLY A 31 -6.76 -6.14 -5.59
CA GLY A 31 -5.53 -6.68 -5.01
C GLY A 31 -5.12 -6.07 -3.68
N THR A 32 -5.85 -5.05 -3.20
CA THR A 32 -5.56 -4.36 -1.94
C THR A 32 -6.64 -4.67 -0.92
N GLY A 33 -6.25 -5.24 0.20
CA GLY A 33 -7.10 -5.48 1.35
C GLY A 33 -6.97 -4.38 2.40
N TYR A 34 -7.44 -4.66 3.60
CA TYR A 34 -7.42 -3.69 4.69
C TYR A 34 -7.10 -4.38 6.01
N GLY A 35 -6.16 -3.82 6.74
CA GLY A 35 -5.81 -4.28 8.07
C GLY A 35 -6.54 -3.53 9.16
N LEU A 36 -5.85 -3.19 10.23
CA LEU A 36 -6.40 -2.37 11.30
C LEU A 36 -5.83 -0.95 11.16
N GLY A 37 -6.46 -0.16 10.30
CA GLY A 37 -6.07 1.22 10.05
C GLY A 37 -5.11 1.43 8.87
N VAL A 38 -4.77 0.40 8.13
CA VAL A 38 -3.86 0.49 6.99
C VAL A 38 -4.38 -0.36 5.83
N SER A 39 -4.06 0.05 4.61
CA SER A 39 -4.24 -0.81 3.44
C SER A 39 -3.13 -1.86 3.39
N VAL A 40 -3.44 -3.04 2.85
CA VAL A 40 -2.50 -4.16 2.78
C VAL A 40 -2.50 -4.73 1.36
N LEU A 41 -1.32 -4.85 0.76
CA LEU A 41 -1.19 -5.46 -0.55
C LEU A 41 -1.31 -6.98 -0.43
N VAL A 42 -2.38 -7.52 -1.02
CA VAL A 42 -2.67 -8.96 -1.01
C VAL A 42 -2.18 -9.62 -2.29
N ASP A 43 -2.41 -8.99 -3.43
CA ASP A 43 -2.09 -9.54 -4.75
C ASP A 43 -1.45 -8.47 -5.64
N PRO A 44 -0.11 -8.44 -5.73
CA PRO A 44 0.60 -7.46 -6.55
C PRO A 44 0.23 -7.52 -8.03
N VAL A 45 -0.02 -8.72 -8.56
CA VAL A 45 -0.38 -8.88 -9.97
C VAL A 45 -1.72 -8.22 -10.24
N ARG A 46 -2.68 -8.44 -9.35
CA ARG A 46 -4.01 -7.85 -9.49
C ARG A 46 -3.96 -6.34 -9.31
N ARG A 47 -3.13 -5.84 -8.40
CA ARG A 47 -2.95 -4.38 -8.24
C ARG A 47 -2.32 -3.76 -9.49
N GLY A 48 -1.46 -4.50 -10.17
CA GLY A 48 -0.92 -4.08 -11.46
C GLY A 48 0.32 -3.21 -11.39
N ASN A 49 0.97 -3.13 -10.25
CA ASN A 49 2.26 -2.44 -10.15
C ASN A 49 3.21 -3.20 -9.21
N LEU A 50 4.43 -2.69 -9.08
CA LEU A 50 5.44 -3.32 -8.25
C LEU A 50 5.06 -3.26 -6.77
N GLY A 51 5.60 -4.17 -6.01
CA GLY A 51 5.40 -4.26 -4.57
C GLY A 51 5.46 -5.69 -4.10
N SER A 52 5.59 -5.88 -2.80
CA SER A 52 5.61 -7.21 -2.19
C SER A 52 4.28 -7.50 -1.51
N LYS A 53 3.84 -8.74 -1.58
CA LYS A 53 2.69 -9.18 -0.79
C LYS A 53 2.97 -8.88 0.68
N GLY A 54 2.03 -8.21 1.36
CA GLY A 54 2.20 -7.79 2.74
C GLY A 54 2.65 -6.34 2.91
N GLU A 55 2.98 -5.64 1.82
CA GLU A 55 3.21 -4.19 1.86
C GLU A 55 1.97 -3.52 2.43
N PHE A 56 2.16 -2.58 3.34
CA PHE A 56 1.04 -1.87 3.94
C PHE A 56 1.33 -0.38 4.06
N GLY A 57 0.29 0.42 4.23
CA GLY A 57 0.44 1.86 4.34
C GLY A 57 -0.88 2.60 4.21
N TRP A 58 -0.80 3.87 3.93
CA TRP A 58 -1.97 4.71 3.72
C TRP A 58 -1.62 5.93 2.87
N SER A 59 -2.65 6.67 2.49
CA SER A 59 -2.52 7.87 1.65
C SER A 59 -3.30 9.01 2.26
N GLY A 60 -2.91 10.24 1.95
CA GLY A 60 -3.61 11.45 2.36
C GLY A 60 -4.15 12.22 1.17
N ALA A 61 -5.09 13.14 1.44
CA ALA A 61 -5.78 13.91 0.42
C ALA A 61 -4.85 14.83 -0.37
N ALA A 62 -3.73 15.26 0.21
CA ALA A 62 -2.75 16.11 -0.45
C ALA A 62 -1.72 15.34 -1.25
N THR A 63 -2.07 14.15 -1.71
CA THR A 63 -1.20 13.25 -2.49
C THR A 63 0.03 12.82 -1.68
N THR A 64 -0.20 12.53 -0.41
CA THR A 64 0.82 11.99 0.47
C THR A 64 0.66 10.48 0.55
N HIS A 65 1.78 9.76 0.58
CA HIS A 65 1.76 8.30 0.63
C HIS A 65 2.83 7.79 1.57
N VAL A 66 2.51 6.75 2.32
CA VAL A 66 3.49 5.96 3.04
C VAL A 66 3.30 4.51 2.67
N ILE A 67 4.40 3.84 2.35
CA ILE A 67 4.45 2.40 2.14
C ILE A 67 5.49 1.80 3.06
N ILE A 68 5.15 0.66 3.63
CA ILE A 68 6.03 -0.11 4.49
C ILE A 68 6.06 -1.52 3.92
N ASP A 69 7.24 -1.95 3.50
CA ASP A 69 7.43 -3.27 2.91
C ASP A 69 8.37 -4.08 3.78
N PRO A 70 7.81 -4.97 4.64
CA PRO A 70 8.66 -5.79 5.53
C PRO A 70 9.52 -6.81 4.78
N GLU A 71 9.08 -7.27 3.62
CA GLU A 71 9.85 -8.24 2.83
C GLU A 71 11.13 -7.60 2.27
N LYS A 72 11.04 -6.36 1.82
CA LYS A 72 12.18 -5.62 1.28
C LYS A 72 12.89 -4.76 2.33
N ASP A 73 12.34 -4.69 3.53
CA ASP A 73 12.87 -3.91 4.64
C ASP A 73 13.02 -2.43 4.29
N ILE A 74 11.97 -1.87 3.68
CA ILE A 74 11.94 -0.46 3.29
C ILE A 74 10.71 0.25 3.81
N VAL A 75 10.86 1.56 4.00
CA VAL A 75 9.76 2.50 4.23
C VAL A 75 9.89 3.59 3.18
N GLY A 76 8.82 3.81 2.40
CA GLY A 76 8.75 4.87 1.42
C GLY A 76 7.77 5.94 1.85
N ILE A 77 8.20 7.21 1.80
CA ILE A 77 7.35 8.34 2.14
C ILE A 77 7.39 9.34 1.01
N PHE A 78 6.21 9.74 0.54
CA PHE A 78 6.05 10.73 -0.53
C PHE A 78 5.16 11.86 -0.02
N LEU A 79 5.71 13.06 0.03
CA LEU A 79 5.01 14.23 0.58
C LEU A 79 4.84 15.30 -0.50
N THR A 80 3.61 15.73 -0.70
CA THR A 80 3.27 16.79 -1.64
C THR A 80 2.19 17.69 -1.06
N GLN A 81 1.79 18.71 -1.84
CA GLN A 81 0.67 19.58 -1.51
C GLN A 81 -0.38 19.58 -2.63
N LYS A 82 -0.39 18.56 -3.48
CA LYS A 82 -1.34 18.46 -4.59
C LYS A 82 -2.61 17.76 -4.13
N MET A 83 -3.69 18.51 -4.02
CA MET A 83 -4.98 17.97 -3.64
C MET A 83 -5.62 17.21 -4.80
N MET A 84 -6.41 16.18 -4.50
CA MET A 84 -7.21 15.43 -5.47
C MET A 84 -6.38 14.73 -6.54
N ASP A 85 -5.39 13.96 -6.10
CA ASP A 85 -4.55 13.15 -7.00
C ASP A 85 -5.38 12.08 -7.73
N ASP A 86 -5.05 11.87 -9.00
CA ASP A 86 -5.63 10.82 -9.85
C ASP A 86 -4.80 9.52 -9.82
N ARG A 87 -3.92 9.38 -8.84
CA ARG A 87 -3.02 8.24 -8.61
C ARG A 87 -1.83 8.14 -9.59
N VAL A 88 -1.65 9.10 -10.47
CA VAL A 88 -0.47 9.12 -11.36
C VAL A 88 0.81 9.18 -10.53
N TYR A 89 0.86 10.12 -9.59
CA TYR A 89 2.05 10.29 -8.74
C TYR A 89 2.26 9.11 -7.80
N TYR A 90 1.18 8.51 -7.29
CA TYR A 90 1.29 7.31 -6.48
C TYR A 90 1.92 6.17 -7.28
N ASN A 91 1.44 5.92 -8.48
CA ASN A 91 1.96 4.83 -9.31
C ASN A 91 3.42 5.06 -9.70
N GLU A 92 3.77 6.30 -10.04
CA GLU A 92 5.15 6.66 -10.32
C GLU A 92 6.05 6.47 -9.10
N PHE A 93 5.60 6.92 -7.94
CA PHE A 93 6.34 6.76 -6.68
C PHE A 93 6.61 5.28 -6.38
N ILE A 94 5.59 4.44 -6.46
CA ILE A 94 5.73 2.99 -6.24
C ILE A 94 6.73 2.41 -7.24
N THR A 95 6.54 2.69 -8.53
CA THR A 95 7.39 2.13 -9.58
C THR A 95 8.85 2.53 -9.39
N MET A 96 9.10 3.81 -9.18
CA MET A 96 10.47 4.32 -9.03
C MET A 96 11.12 3.81 -7.74
N THR A 97 10.36 3.69 -6.67
CA THR A 97 10.87 3.17 -5.40
C THR A 97 11.35 1.73 -5.57
N TYR A 98 10.52 0.87 -6.15
CA TYR A 98 10.90 -0.53 -6.30
C TYR A 98 11.95 -0.74 -7.39
N GLN A 99 11.96 0.07 -8.43
CA GLN A 99 13.03 0.02 -9.44
C GLN A 99 14.40 0.42 -8.88
N ALA A 100 14.42 1.22 -7.83
CA ALA A 100 15.67 1.64 -7.20
C ALA A 100 16.29 0.53 -6.33
N LEU A 101 15.56 -0.51 -6.01
CA LEU A 101 16.08 -1.63 -5.23
C LEU A 101 16.91 -2.54 -6.13
N MET A 102 18.07 -2.93 -5.62
CA MET A 102 19.05 -3.71 -6.38
C MET A 102 19.11 -5.15 -5.89
N ASP A 103 17.99 -5.80 -5.85
CA ASP A 103 17.93 -7.18 -5.39
C ASP A 103 17.39 -8.16 -6.45
#